data_09171577c49bf19e62f920964e12b9fb
#
_entry.id   09171577c49bf19e62f920964e12b9fb
#
_cell.length_a   1.000
_cell.length_b   1.000
_cell.length_c   1.000
_cell.angle_alpha   90.00
_cell.angle_beta   90.00
_cell.angle_gamma   90.00
#
_symmetry.space_group_name_H-M   'P 1'
#
loop_
_entity.id
_entity.type
_entity.pdbx_description
1 polymer ?
#
loop_
_entity_poly.entity_id
_entity_poly.type
_entity_poly.pdbx_seq_one_letter_code
_entity_poly.pdbx_strand_id
1 'polypeptide(L)'
;MVPHLTTALAGPLMTLERTFLDRMPDIERWLRSKWHEHAIPFYASVDLRNAGFKLAPVDTNLFPGGFNNLNPAFLPLCVQAVQAAVERVCPDARGVLLVPENHTRNTFYLRNVATLEGILKQAGLSVRIGTLIPDITAPTRIDLPDGSSLTLEPIVRTGNRVGLAGFD
;
A
#
# COMPACT_ATOMS: atom_id res chain seq x y z
N MET A 1 6.39 20.41 3.46
CA MET A 1 5.01 20.49 4.01
C MET A 1 4.22 19.32 3.50
N VAL A 2 3.65 18.50 4.37
CA VAL A 2 2.82 17.35 3.93
C VAL A 2 1.53 17.91 3.34
N PRO A 3 1.14 17.50 2.12
CA PRO A 3 -0.14 17.92 1.54
C PRO A 3 -1.32 17.44 2.41
N HIS A 4 -2.29 18.30 2.62
CA HIS A 4 -3.54 17.93 3.28
C HIS A 4 -4.72 18.50 2.48
N LEU A 5 -5.86 17.86 2.58
CA LEU A 5 -7.08 18.27 1.93
C LEU A 5 -8.13 18.57 3.00
N THR A 6 -8.74 19.75 2.93
CA THR A 6 -9.90 20.09 3.73
C THR A 6 -11.13 19.54 3.03
N THR A 7 -11.84 18.60 3.67
CA THR A 7 -12.99 17.91 3.09
C THR A 7 -14.32 18.46 3.60
N ALA A 8 -14.30 19.19 4.73
CA ALA A 8 -15.48 19.79 5.34
C ALA A 8 -15.49 21.29 5.15
N LEU A 9 -16.63 21.82 4.72
CA LEU A 9 -16.83 23.27 4.49
C LEU A 9 -17.51 23.97 5.66
N ALA A 10 -18.22 23.26 6.52
CA ALA A 10 -18.95 23.80 7.67
C ALA A 10 -19.30 22.74 8.71
N GLY A 11 -19.68 23.18 9.92
CA GLY A 11 -20.24 22.33 10.95
C GLY A 11 -19.24 21.54 11.79
N PRO A 12 -19.71 20.51 12.53
CA PRO A 12 -18.88 19.72 13.46
C PRO A 12 -17.69 19.04 12.80
N LEU A 13 -17.85 18.61 11.55
CA LEU A 13 -16.77 17.96 10.79
C LEU A 13 -15.62 18.94 10.52
N MET A 14 -15.93 20.19 10.16
CA MET A 14 -14.92 21.23 9.97
C MET A 14 -14.17 21.52 11.29
N THR A 15 -14.89 21.55 12.41
CA THR A 15 -14.27 21.76 13.73
C THR A 15 -13.33 20.62 14.08
N LEU A 16 -13.73 19.37 13.83
CA LEU A 16 -12.90 18.18 14.04
C LEU A 16 -11.64 18.23 13.17
N GLU A 17 -11.78 18.52 11.88
CA GLU A 17 -10.68 18.62 10.93
C GLU A 17 -9.69 19.73 11.33
N ARG A 18 -10.18 20.90 11.71
CA ARG A 18 -9.36 21.99 12.24
C ARG A 18 -8.59 21.57 13.49
N THR A 19 -9.25 20.86 14.42
CA THR A 19 -8.59 20.34 15.62
C THR A 19 -7.42 19.43 15.29
N PHE A 20 -7.55 18.54 14.30
CA PHE A 20 -6.45 17.71 13.85
C PHE A 20 -5.31 18.52 13.24
N LEU A 21 -5.62 19.51 12.40
CA LEU A 21 -4.61 20.37 11.78
C LEU A 21 -3.86 21.21 12.83
N ASP A 22 -4.57 21.79 13.78
CA ASP A 22 -3.98 22.59 14.87
C ASP A 22 -3.11 21.74 15.82
N ARG A 23 -3.46 20.45 16.00
CA ARG A 23 -2.74 19.51 16.84
C ARG A 23 -1.75 18.61 16.07
N MET A 24 -1.58 18.83 14.78
CA MET A 24 -0.70 17.99 13.95
C MET A 24 0.71 17.81 14.52
N PRO A 25 1.41 18.85 15.04
CA PRO A 25 2.73 18.67 15.62
C PRO A 25 2.75 17.74 16.85
N ASP A 26 1.70 17.78 17.68
CA ASP A 26 1.59 16.92 18.86
C ASP A 26 1.26 15.48 18.45
N ILE A 27 0.38 15.31 17.48
CA ILE A 27 0.00 14.00 16.92
C ILE A 27 1.23 13.34 16.29
N GLU A 28 1.98 14.07 15.46
CA GLU A 28 3.19 13.53 14.83
C GLU A 28 4.27 13.15 15.87
N ARG A 29 4.45 13.97 16.90
CA ARG A 29 5.39 13.65 17.99
C ARG A 29 4.97 12.37 18.72
N TRP A 30 3.68 12.22 19.01
CA TRP A 30 3.14 11.03 19.65
C TRP A 30 3.32 9.78 18.77
N LEU A 31 2.98 9.88 17.47
CA LEU A 31 3.17 8.77 16.52
C LEU A 31 4.64 8.37 16.42
N ARG A 32 5.57 9.33 16.35
CA ARG A 32 7.02 9.01 16.35
C ARG A 32 7.45 8.27 17.60
N SER A 33 6.99 8.69 18.79
CA SER A 33 7.33 7.96 20.01
C SER A 33 6.84 6.50 19.94
N LYS A 34 5.63 6.29 19.42
CA LYS A 34 5.08 4.94 19.24
C LYS A 34 5.84 4.10 18.22
N TRP A 35 6.30 4.71 17.14
CA TRP A 35 7.14 4.03 16.15
C TRP A 35 8.52 3.62 16.70
N HIS A 36 9.04 4.32 17.69
CA HIS A 36 10.25 3.89 18.40
C HIS A 36 9.99 2.75 19.41
N GLU A 37 8.80 2.71 19.98
CA GLU A 37 8.40 1.69 20.95
C GLU A 37 7.98 0.37 20.30
N HIS A 38 7.44 0.42 19.08
CA HIS A 38 6.81 -0.72 18.40
C HIS A 38 7.34 -0.91 16.99
N ALA A 39 7.56 -2.17 16.61
CA ALA A 39 7.84 -2.50 15.21
C ALA A 39 6.57 -2.25 14.36
N ILE A 40 6.72 -1.43 13.34
CA ILE A 40 5.63 -1.16 12.40
C ILE A 40 5.68 -2.13 11.23
N PRO A 41 4.53 -2.59 10.69
CA PRO A 41 4.50 -3.40 9.48
C PRO A 41 5.03 -2.61 8.28
N PHE A 42 5.35 -3.33 7.19
CA PHE A 42 5.82 -2.70 5.95
C PHE A 42 4.81 -1.69 5.43
N TYR A 43 3.53 -2.06 5.42
CA TYR A 43 2.39 -1.19 5.18
C TYR A 43 1.16 -1.70 5.95
N ALA A 44 0.21 -0.82 6.20
CA ALA A 44 -1.05 -1.15 6.84
C ALA A 44 -2.12 -0.13 6.44
N SER A 45 -3.39 -0.47 6.63
CA SER A 45 -4.48 0.49 6.58
C SER A 45 -5.28 0.50 7.87
N VAL A 46 -5.93 1.62 8.12
CA VAL A 46 -6.87 1.78 9.23
C VAL A 46 -8.16 2.40 8.68
N ASP A 47 -9.26 1.70 8.84
CA ASP A 47 -10.56 2.21 8.48
C ASP A 47 -11.09 3.10 9.61
N LEU A 48 -11.49 4.32 9.26
CA LEU A 48 -12.00 5.30 10.20
C LEU A 48 -13.50 5.52 9.99
N ARG A 49 -14.26 5.51 11.08
CA ARG A 49 -15.65 5.96 11.10
C ARG A 49 -15.73 7.39 11.59
N ASN A 50 -16.32 8.23 10.77
CA ASN A 50 -16.53 9.64 11.06
C ASN A 50 -18.02 9.92 11.27
N ALA A 51 -18.38 10.33 12.49
CA ALA A 51 -19.75 10.72 12.85
C ALA A 51 -19.97 12.25 12.83
N GLY A 52 -19.03 13.02 12.31
CA GLY A 52 -19.08 14.48 12.26
C GLY A 52 -18.55 15.17 13.53
N PHE A 53 -18.69 14.55 14.69
CA PHE A 53 -18.20 15.04 15.99
C PHE A 53 -17.20 14.09 16.66
N LYS A 54 -17.02 12.91 16.09
CA LYS A 54 -16.13 11.87 16.60
C LYS A 54 -15.53 11.08 15.45
N LEU A 55 -14.25 10.82 15.54
CA LEU A 55 -13.53 9.90 14.67
C LEU A 55 -13.10 8.68 15.50
N ALA A 56 -13.30 7.49 14.96
CA ALA A 56 -12.89 6.24 15.62
C ALA A 56 -12.30 5.26 14.62
N PRO A 57 -11.15 4.61 14.92
CA PRO A 57 -10.68 3.47 14.16
C PRO A 57 -11.61 2.28 14.40
N VAL A 58 -11.95 1.54 13.35
CA VAL A 58 -12.88 0.41 13.42
C VAL A 58 -12.31 -0.86 12.85
N ASP A 59 -11.34 -0.77 11.96
CA ASP A 59 -10.67 -1.91 11.35
C ASP A 59 -9.23 -1.60 10.97
N THR A 60 -8.37 -2.60 11.07
CA THR A 60 -6.96 -2.51 10.68
C THR A 60 -6.57 -3.69 9.82
N ASN A 61 -5.87 -3.44 8.72
CA ASN A 61 -5.39 -4.46 7.80
C ASN A 61 -3.87 -4.40 7.64
N LEU A 62 -3.21 -5.55 7.75
CA LEU A 62 -1.77 -5.70 7.45
C LEU A 62 -1.50 -5.87 5.94
N PHE A 63 -2.53 -6.26 5.18
CA PHE A 63 -2.46 -6.43 3.72
C PHE A 63 -3.58 -5.63 3.07
N PRO A 64 -3.52 -4.30 3.12
CA PRO A 64 -4.59 -3.45 2.65
C PRO A 64 -4.75 -3.51 1.12
N GLY A 65 -6.00 -3.48 0.71
CA GLY A 65 -6.38 -3.09 -0.65
C GLY A 65 -6.58 -1.58 -0.75
N GLY A 66 -6.97 -1.11 -1.95
CA GLY A 66 -7.39 0.28 -2.13
C GLY A 66 -6.28 1.27 -2.49
N PHE A 67 -5.07 0.82 -2.85
CA PHE A 67 -4.01 1.71 -3.36
C PHE A 67 -4.45 2.50 -4.60
N ASN A 68 -5.36 1.95 -5.42
CA ASN A 68 -5.96 2.65 -6.55
C ASN A 68 -6.89 3.81 -6.16
N ASN A 69 -7.26 3.95 -4.88
CA ASN A 69 -8.06 5.04 -4.35
C ASN A 69 -7.21 6.15 -3.71
N LEU A 70 -5.89 6.00 -3.68
CA LEU A 70 -4.99 7.03 -3.17
C LEU A 70 -5.10 8.30 -4.02
N ASN A 71 -5.10 9.45 -3.34
CA ASN A 71 -5.01 10.72 -4.03
C ASN A 71 -3.65 10.82 -4.74
N PRO A 72 -3.61 11.10 -6.06
CA PRO A 72 -2.36 11.21 -6.81
C PRO A 72 -1.37 12.20 -6.22
N ALA A 73 -1.82 13.24 -5.53
CA ALA A 73 -0.95 14.20 -4.84
C ALA A 73 -0.10 13.58 -3.73
N PHE A 74 -0.50 12.42 -3.19
CA PHE A 74 0.22 11.70 -2.14
C PHE A 74 1.14 10.59 -2.66
N LEU A 75 1.11 10.27 -3.95
CA LEU A 75 1.96 9.21 -4.51
C LEU A 75 3.46 9.42 -4.22
N PRO A 76 4.04 10.64 -4.32
CA PRO A 76 5.44 10.86 -3.94
C PRO A 76 5.74 10.52 -2.48
N LEU A 77 4.79 10.75 -1.56
CA LEU A 77 4.93 10.36 -0.16
C LEU A 77 4.88 8.85 0.02
N CYS A 78 4.03 8.16 -0.76
CA CYS A 78 3.99 6.69 -0.76
C CYS A 78 5.32 6.10 -1.22
N VAL A 79 5.96 6.68 -2.24
CA VAL A 79 7.28 6.27 -2.72
C VAL A 79 8.34 6.46 -1.63
N GLN A 80 8.38 7.61 -0.98
CA GLN A 80 9.30 7.88 0.14
C GLN A 80 9.06 6.93 1.31
N ALA A 81 7.80 6.65 1.64
CA ALA A 81 7.45 5.72 2.72
C ALA A 81 7.92 4.28 2.41
N VAL A 82 7.80 3.84 1.16
CA VAL A 82 8.32 2.55 0.71
C VAL A 82 9.84 2.51 0.83
N GLN A 83 10.55 3.54 0.37
CA GLN A 83 12.01 3.61 0.49
C GLN A 83 12.46 3.50 1.95
N ALA A 84 11.85 4.26 2.85
CA ALA A 84 12.13 4.20 4.27
C ALA A 84 11.80 2.84 4.89
N ALA A 85 10.71 2.19 4.45
CA ALA A 85 10.35 0.85 4.92
C ALA A 85 11.34 -0.22 4.45
N VAL A 86 11.78 -0.16 3.20
CA VAL A 86 12.81 -1.06 2.65
C VAL A 86 14.14 -0.89 3.38
N GLU A 87 14.59 0.36 3.57
CA GLU A 87 15.83 0.65 4.29
C GLU A 87 15.81 0.07 5.71
N ARG A 88 14.65 0.10 6.37
CA ARG A 88 14.49 -0.45 7.73
C ARG A 88 14.45 -1.98 7.77
N VAL A 89 13.76 -2.62 6.79
CA VAL A 89 13.47 -4.06 6.84
C VAL A 89 14.53 -4.88 6.12
N CYS A 90 14.98 -4.39 4.96
CA CYS A 90 15.97 -5.08 4.11
C CYS A 90 16.68 -4.07 3.20
N PRO A 91 17.70 -3.33 3.73
CA PRO A 91 18.36 -2.24 3.01
C PRO A 91 19.04 -2.67 1.71
N ASP A 92 19.42 -3.93 1.59
CA ASP A 92 20.06 -4.48 0.40
C ASP A 92 19.07 -4.99 -0.66
N ALA A 93 17.77 -4.92 -0.39
CA ALA A 93 16.76 -5.39 -1.34
C ALA A 93 16.82 -4.59 -2.65
N ARG A 94 16.86 -5.33 -3.76
CA ARG A 94 16.80 -4.78 -5.13
C ARG A 94 15.53 -5.20 -5.85
N GLY A 95 14.89 -6.28 -5.37
CA GLY A 95 13.69 -6.86 -5.96
C GLY A 95 12.62 -7.16 -4.92
N VAL A 96 11.38 -7.14 -5.37
CA VAL A 96 10.18 -7.48 -4.61
C VAL A 96 9.37 -8.51 -5.37
N LEU A 97 9.04 -9.60 -4.71
CA LEU A 97 8.01 -10.52 -5.15
C LEU A 97 6.69 -10.11 -4.48
N LEU A 98 5.78 -9.54 -5.25
CA LEU A 98 4.44 -9.20 -4.80
C LEU A 98 3.51 -10.38 -5.04
N VAL A 99 2.91 -10.92 -3.99
CA VAL A 99 2.00 -12.08 -4.07
C VAL A 99 0.60 -11.61 -3.68
N PRO A 100 -0.26 -11.30 -4.68
CA PRO A 100 -1.64 -10.89 -4.41
C PRO A 100 -2.51 -12.11 -4.04
N GLU A 101 -3.69 -11.81 -3.51
CA GLU A 101 -4.74 -12.82 -3.36
C GLU A 101 -5.24 -13.35 -4.71
N ASN A 102 -5.84 -14.54 -4.70
CA ASN A 102 -6.30 -15.22 -5.91
C ASN A 102 -7.62 -14.64 -6.47
N HIS A 103 -7.66 -13.34 -6.74
CA HIS A 103 -8.84 -12.61 -7.23
C HIS A 103 -8.74 -12.19 -8.71
N THR A 104 -8.45 -13.13 -9.61
CA THR A 104 -8.28 -12.82 -11.05
C THR A 104 -9.48 -12.19 -11.73
N ARG A 105 -10.68 -12.41 -11.21
CA ARG A 105 -11.92 -11.85 -11.78
C ARG A 105 -12.28 -10.46 -11.26
N ASN A 106 -11.62 -10.02 -10.20
CA ASN A 106 -11.86 -8.71 -9.60
C ASN A 106 -10.88 -7.67 -10.18
N THR A 107 -11.28 -6.99 -11.25
CA THR A 107 -10.46 -5.98 -11.92
C THR A 107 -10.11 -4.79 -11.01
N PHE A 108 -10.97 -4.44 -10.04
CA PHE A 108 -10.66 -3.39 -9.06
C PHE A 108 -9.51 -3.80 -8.14
N TYR A 109 -9.50 -5.06 -7.71
CA TYR A 109 -8.40 -5.59 -6.92
C TYR A 109 -7.10 -5.62 -7.73
N LEU A 110 -7.14 -6.01 -8.98
CA LEU A 110 -5.96 -6.00 -9.85
C LEU A 110 -5.44 -4.59 -10.13
N ARG A 111 -6.31 -3.59 -10.22
CA ARG A 111 -5.90 -2.18 -10.29
C ARG A 111 -5.17 -1.74 -9.02
N ASN A 112 -5.64 -2.17 -7.85
CA ASN A 112 -4.95 -1.95 -6.59
C ASN A 112 -3.52 -2.53 -6.63
N VAL A 113 -3.37 -3.78 -7.12
CA VAL A 113 -2.06 -4.44 -7.27
C VAL A 113 -1.17 -3.67 -8.24
N ALA A 114 -1.70 -3.22 -9.38
CA ALA A 114 -0.95 -2.44 -10.38
C ALA A 114 -0.47 -1.08 -9.82
N THR A 115 -1.31 -0.41 -9.02
CA THR A 115 -0.91 0.83 -8.35
C THR A 115 0.23 0.59 -7.35
N LEU A 116 0.12 -0.46 -6.53
CA LEU A 116 1.17 -0.83 -5.57
C LEU A 116 2.47 -1.19 -6.30
N GLU A 117 2.39 -1.97 -7.39
CA GLU A 117 3.53 -2.28 -8.25
C GLU A 117 4.22 -0.99 -8.75
N GLY A 118 3.43 -0.04 -9.22
CA GLY A 118 3.93 1.27 -9.69
C GLY A 118 4.65 2.06 -8.61
N ILE A 119 4.11 2.09 -7.38
CA ILE A 119 4.75 2.75 -6.22
C ILE A 119 6.09 2.09 -5.90
N LEU A 120 6.12 0.75 -5.84
CA LEU A 120 7.34 -0.01 -5.55
C LEU A 120 8.42 0.21 -6.62
N LYS A 121 8.04 0.23 -7.91
CA LYS A 121 8.96 0.52 -9.02
C LYS A 121 9.52 1.93 -8.94
N GLN A 122 8.68 2.91 -8.63
CA GLN A 122 9.13 4.30 -8.44
C GLN A 122 10.05 4.46 -7.21
N ALA A 123 9.92 3.59 -6.22
CA ALA A 123 10.84 3.52 -5.09
C ALA A 123 12.22 2.91 -5.44
N GLY A 124 12.41 2.47 -6.69
CA GLY A 124 13.69 1.94 -7.19
C GLY A 124 13.80 0.42 -7.14
N LEU A 125 12.70 -0.30 -6.89
CA LEU A 125 12.70 -1.76 -6.79
C LEU A 125 12.34 -2.41 -8.12
N SER A 126 12.97 -3.55 -8.41
CA SER A 126 12.50 -4.49 -9.44
C SER A 126 11.32 -5.26 -8.87
N VAL A 127 10.16 -5.18 -9.52
CA VAL A 127 8.92 -5.80 -9.01
C VAL A 127 8.44 -6.86 -9.97
N ARG A 128 8.16 -8.04 -9.44
CA ARG A 128 7.47 -9.13 -10.15
C ARG A 128 6.26 -9.57 -9.33
N ILE A 129 5.20 -10.00 -10.00
CA ILE A 129 3.94 -10.38 -9.37
C ILE A 129 3.76 -11.88 -9.49
N GLY A 130 3.88 -12.56 -8.36
CA GLY A 130 3.67 -14.01 -8.28
C GLY A 130 2.20 -14.37 -8.10
N THR A 131 1.79 -15.53 -8.61
CA THR A 131 0.43 -16.03 -8.43
C THR A 131 0.41 -17.50 -8.02
N LEU A 132 -0.59 -17.86 -7.20
CA LEU A 132 -0.90 -19.24 -6.81
C LEU A 132 -2.12 -19.79 -7.57
N ILE A 133 -2.60 -19.09 -8.60
CA ILE A 133 -3.74 -19.54 -9.40
C ILE A 133 -3.29 -20.74 -10.25
N PRO A 134 -3.94 -21.91 -10.08
CA PRO A 134 -3.48 -23.15 -10.73
C PRO A 134 -3.49 -23.09 -12.27
N ASP A 135 -4.41 -22.31 -12.84
CA ASP A 135 -4.57 -22.20 -14.30
C ASP A 135 -3.48 -21.33 -14.95
N ILE A 136 -2.73 -20.56 -14.16
CA ILE A 136 -1.63 -19.73 -14.66
C ILE A 136 -0.32 -20.52 -14.50
N THR A 137 0.06 -21.21 -15.57
CA THR A 137 1.26 -22.07 -15.61
C THR A 137 2.47 -21.40 -16.28
N ALA A 138 2.28 -20.23 -16.88
CA ALA A 138 3.30 -19.40 -17.52
C ALA A 138 3.02 -17.91 -17.25
N PRO A 139 4.01 -17.01 -17.43
CA PRO A 139 3.77 -15.58 -17.33
C PRO A 139 2.59 -15.14 -18.17
N THR A 140 1.55 -14.62 -17.53
CA THR A 140 0.27 -14.27 -18.15
C THR A 140 -0.01 -12.79 -17.95
N ARG A 141 -0.16 -12.06 -19.06
CA ARG A 141 -0.54 -10.65 -19.06
C ARG A 141 -2.04 -10.52 -18.84
N ILE A 142 -2.41 -9.62 -17.95
CA ILE A 142 -3.80 -9.23 -17.66
C ILE A 142 -3.95 -7.75 -18.00
N ASP A 143 -4.81 -7.45 -18.95
CA ASP A 143 -5.16 -6.07 -19.29
C ASP A 143 -6.28 -5.56 -18.37
N LEU A 144 -6.14 -4.33 -17.90
CA LEU A 144 -7.07 -3.70 -16.97
C LEU A 144 -7.98 -2.68 -17.69
N PRO A 145 -9.17 -2.39 -17.15
CA PRO A 145 -10.13 -1.49 -17.79
C PRO A 145 -9.64 -0.06 -18.02
N ASP A 146 -8.61 0.39 -17.29
CA ASP A 146 -8.01 1.72 -17.44
C ASP A 146 -6.88 1.74 -18.49
N GLY A 147 -6.68 0.66 -19.23
CA GLY A 147 -5.65 0.52 -20.26
C GLY A 147 -4.27 0.13 -19.71
N SER A 148 -4.11 0.04 -18.40
CA SER A 148 -2.90 -0.52 -17.79
C SER A 148 -2.90 -2.05 -17.89
N SER A 149 -1.77 -2.68 -17.58
CA SER A 149 -1.66 -4.13 -17.53
C SER A 149 -0.67 -4.56 -16.47
N LEU A 150 -0.83 -5.78 -15.99
CA LEU A 150 0.14 -6.45 -15.12
C LEU A 150 0.42 -7.85 -15.65
N THR A 151 1.55 -8.42 -15.21
CA THR A 151 1.91 -9.80 -15.57
C THR A 151 1.93 -10.64 -14.31
N LEU A 152 1.10 -11.67 -14.27
CA LEU A 152 1.09 -12.67 -13.21
C LEU A 152 2.01 -13.83 -13.60
N GLU A 153 2.87 -14.24 -12.67
CA GLU A 153 3.84 -15.30 -12.90
C GLU A 153 3.64 -16.44 -11.90
N PRO A 154 3.65 -17.71 -12.34
CA PRO A 154 3.45 -18.83 -11.44
C PRO A 154 4.57 -18.89 -10.41
N ILE A 155 4.19 -18.99 -9.14
CA ILE A 155 5.12 -19.17 -8.04
C ILE A 155 5.62 -20.62 -8.07
N VAL A 156 6.94 -20.79 -7.98
CA VAL A 156 7.60 -22.09 -7.88
C VAL A 156 8.17 -22.28 -6.48
N ARG A 157 8.08 -23.50 -5.98
CA ARG A 157 8.67 -23.90 -4.72
C ARG A 157 9.85 -24.86 -4.96
N THR A 158 10.98 -24.53 -4.37
CA THR A 158 12.18 -25.39 -4.40
C THR A 158 12.64 -25.63 -2.95
N GLY A 159 12.30 -26.80 -2.41
CA GLY A 159 12.54 -27.11 -1.00
C GLY A 159 11.77 -26.17 -0.07
N ASN A 160 12.48 -25.37 0.74
CA ASN A 160 11.92 -24.40 1.66
C ASN A 160 11.89 -22.96 1.08
N ARG A 161 12.27 -22.78 -0.17
CA ARG A 161 12.26 -21.47 -0.85
C ARG A 161 11.08 -21.38 -1.80
N VAL A 162 10.57 -20.17 -1.93
CA VAL A 162 9.50 -19.79 -2.85
C VAL A 162 10.00 -18.63 -3.70
N GLY A 163 9.76 -18.70 -5.00
CA GLY A 163 10.21 -17.68 -5.94
C GLY A 163 9.52 -17.79 -7.29
N LEU A 164 10.05 -17.11 -8.28
CA LEU A 164 9.64 -17.19 -9.67
C LEU A 164 10.77 -17.78 -10.50
N ALA A 165 10.44 -18.40 -11.63
CA ALA A 165 11.45 -18.90 -12.54
C ALA A 165 12.39 -17.75 -13.01
N GLY A 166 13.70 -17.90 -12.78
CA GLY A 166 14.71 -16.91 -13.16
C GLY A 166 14.69 -15.61 -12.33
N PHE A 167 14.15 -15.69 -11.10
CA PHE A 167 14.18 -14.57 -10.13
C PHE A 167 14.76 -15.13 -8.83
N ASP A 168 16.04 -14.83 -8.60
CA ASP A 168 16.82 -15.23 -7.42
C ASP A 168 16.79 -14.15 -6.35
#